data_91f1bbd4812510a7e782614ac455ee5c
#
_entry.id   91f1bbd4812510a7e782614ac455ee5c
#
_cell.length_a   1.000
_cell.length_b   1.000
_cell.length_c   1.000
_cell.angle_alpha   90.00
_cell.angle_beta   90.00
_cell.angle_gamma   90.00
#
_symmetry.space_group_name_H-M   'P 1'
#
loop_
_entity.id
_entity.type
_entity.pdbx_description
1 polymer ?
#
loop_
_entity_poly.entity_id
_entity_poly.type
_entity_poly.pdbx_seq_one_letter_code
_entity_poly.pdbx_strand_id
1 'polypeptide(L)'
;MPSVPVPHNAPQRLSRWAGVLLGLMLIALPACRAWPAAAAPAPAIITHPTAASRTDLERAVARALGAAPVRLADDALTHDSQLIIARAQARDAHGLPLNGRELGRPQHFRLLRRGSQCTLLHVETGRSRVLAHTTCRVLPSGHTR
;
A
#
# COMPACT_ATOMS: atom_id res chain seq x y z
N MET A 1 -56.99 33.39 65.71
CA MET A 1 -56.65 33.09 64.32
C MET A 1 -55.67 34.17 63.88
N PRO A 2 -54.34 33.84 63.71
CA PRO A 2 -53.37 34.79 63.22
C PRO A 2 -53.06 34.55 61.76
N SER A 3 -53.07 35.59 61.05
CA SER A 3 -52.75 35.70 59.62
C SER A 3 -51.26 35.54 59.35
N VAL A 4 -50.86 34.68 58.38
CA VAL A 4 -49.51 34.49 57.95
C VAL A 4 -49.24 35.39 56.77
N PRO A 5 -48.14 36.19 56.77
CA PRO A 5 -47.74 36.98 55.59
C PRO A 5 -46.96 36.17 54.61
N VAL A 6 -47.25 36.31 53.31
CA VAL A 6 -46.53 35.74 52.16
C VAL A 6 -45.35 36.66 51.81
N PRO A 7 -44.11 36.14 51.72
CA PRO A 7 -43.01 36.93 51.20
C PRO A 7 -42.95 36.85 49.67
N HIS A 8 -43.12 38.01 49.05
CA HIS A 8 -42.66 38.24 47.66
C HIS A 8 -41.18 38.51 47.68
N ASN A 9 -40.39 37.68 47.02
CA ASN A 9 -39.15 38.10 46.40
C ASN A 9 -38.64 37.01 45.47
N ALA A 10 -38.86 37.24 44.17
CA ALA A 10 -38.16 36.51 43.12
C ALA A 10 -36.91 37.31 42.71
N PRO A 11 -35.70 36.72 42.76
CA PRO A 11 -34.55 37.36 42.18
C PRO A 11 -34.46 37.06 40.68
N GLN A 12 -34.69 38.07 39.88
CA GLN A 12 -34.36 38.12 38.45
C GLN A 12 -32.83 38.11 38.26
N ARG A 13 -32.21 36.97 38.26
CA ARG A 13 -30.77 36.85 37.92
C ARG A 13 -30.45 35.71 36.96
N LEU A 14 -31.39 35.19 36.20
CA LEU A 14 -31.20 34.12 35.26
C LEU A 14 -31.00 34.55 33.78
N SER A 15 -31.07 35.85 33.49
CA SER A 15 -31.09 36.35 32.11
C SER A 15 -29.71 36.71 31.53
N ARG A 16 -28.65 36.75 32.34
CA ARG A 16 -27.31 37.21 31.85
C ARG A 16 -26.37 36.07 31.44
N TRP A 17 -26.68 34.82 31.76
CA TRP A 17 -25.83 33.67 31.42
C TRP A 17 -26.26 32.96 30.14
N ALA A 18 -27.49 33.18 29.66
CA ALA A 18 -28.00 32.57 28.42
C ALA A 18 -27.30 33.10 27.17
N GLY A 19 -26.81 34.34 27.22
CA GLY A 19 -26.11 34.96 26.05
C GLY A 19 -24.68 34.52 25.86
N VAL A 20 -24.01 34.06 26.95
CA VAL A 20 -22.59 33.64 26.90
C VAL A 20 -22.45 32.22 26.39
N LEU A 21 -23.40 31.33 26.66
CA LEU A 21 -23.37 29.97 26.19
C LEU A 21 -23.73 29.81 24.70
N LEU A 22 -24.47 30.73 24.11
CA LEU A 22 -24.80 30.74 22.69
C LEU A 22 -23.63 31.20 21.80
N GLY A 23 -22.70 31.97 22.36
CA GLY A 23 -21.53 32.47 21.63
C GLY A 23 -20.38 31.45 21.56
N LEU A 24 -20.33 30.45 22.44
CA LEU A 24 -19.21 29.49 22.51
C LEU A 24 -19.43 28.24 21.64
N MET A 25 -20.62 28.05 21.08
CA MET A 25 -20.97 26.87 20.28
C MET A 25 -20.67 26.99 18.79
N LEU A 26 -20.18 28.14 18.33
CA LEU A 26 -19.91 28.40 16.91
C LEU A 26 -18.45 28.17 16.47
N ILE A 27 -17.54 27.69 17.35
CA ILE A 27 -16.10 27.55 17.02
C ILE A 27 -15.65 26.09 16.87
N ALA A 28 -16.53 25.13 16.97
CA ALA A 28 -16.22 23.73 16.69
C ALA A 28 -16.61 23.36 15.24
N LEU A 29 -16.07 24.06 14.24
CA LEU A 29 -15.96 23.49 12.90
C LEU A 29 -14.89 22.41 12.97
N PRO A 30 -15.24 21.10 12.83
CA PRO A 30 -14.22 20.10 12.61
C PRO A 30 -13.53 20.47 11.32
N ALA A 31 -12.28 20.93 11.41
CA ALA A 31 -11.40 20.99 10.26
C ALA A 31 -11.28 19.55 9.77
N CYS A 32 -12.10 19.16 8.78
CA CYS A 32 -11.86 17.96 8.00
C CYS A 32 -10.47 18.11 7.40
N ARG A 33 -9.46 17.61 8.13
CA ARG A 33 -8.13 17.40 7.56
C ARG A 33 -8.35 16.40 6.43
N ALA A 34 -8.42 16.90 5.21
CA ALA A 34 -8.34 16.05 4.03
C ALA A 34 -7.03 15.26 4.17
N TRP A 35 -7.16 13.98 4.51
CA TRP A 35 -6.04 13.05 4.49
C TRP A 35 -5.52 13.06 3.05
N PRO A 36 -4.24 13.30 2.82
CA PRO A 36 -3.72 13.28 1.46
C PRO A 36 -4.07 11.92 0.86
N ALA A 37 -4.88 11.93 -0.19
CA ALA A 37 -5.24 10.71 -0.89
C ALA A 37 -3.93 10.02 -1.30
N ALA A 38 -3.72 8.80 -0.78
CA ALA A 38 -2.53 8.03 -1.11
C ALA A 38 -2.47 7.90 -2.64
N ALA A 39 -1.37 8.36 -3.24
CA ALA A 39 -1.21 8.32 -4.69
C ALA A 39 -1.51 6.90 -5.21
N ALA A 40 -2.31 6.81 -6.27
CA ALA A 40 -2.63 5.54 -6.89
C ALA A 40 -1.34 4.82 -7.34
N PRO A 41 -1.26 3.49 -7.15
CA PRO A 41 -0.09 2.73 -7.57
C PRO A 41 0.04 2.78 -9.10
N ALA A 42 1.21 3.14 -9.60
CA ALA A 42 1.52 3.19 -11.02
C ALA A 42 2.60 2.17 -11.40
N PRO A 43 2.55 1.56 -12.61
CA PRO A 43 3.60 0.68 -13.09
C PRO A 43 4.97 1.38 -13.04
N ALA A 44 6.01 0.64 -12.63
CA ALA A 44 7.32 1.22 -12.39
C ALA A 44 8.43 0.27 -12.84
N ILE A 45 9.63 0.84 -13.01
CA ILE A 45 10.86 0.10 -13.28
C ILE A 45 11.92 0.47 -12.25
N ILE A 46 12.83 -0.47 -11.99
CA ILE A 46 13.97 -0.25 -11.10
C ILE A 46 14.96 0.70 -11.79
N THR A 47 15.39 1.71 -11.04
CA THR A 47 16.49 2.59 -11.45
C THR A 47 17.69 2.31 -10.55
N HIS A 48 18.90 2.32 -11.12
CA HIS A 48 20.14 2.06 -10.37
C HIS A 48 20.11 0.72 -9.60
N PRO A 49 20.05 -0.42 -10.32
CA PRO A 49 20.05 -1.73 -9.67
C PRO A 49 21.35 -1.94 -8.89
N THR A 50 21.23 -2.31 -7.62
CA THR A 50 22.35 -2.60 -6.73
C THR A 50 22.27 -4.06 -6.26
N ALA A 51 23.34 -4.62 -5.70
CA ALA A 51 23.32 -5.94 -5.10
C ALA A 51 22.25 -6.05 -3.99
N ALA A 52 22.05 -4.99 -3.21
CA ALA A 52 21.03 -4.94 -2.16
C ALA A 52 19.61 -4.97 -2.73
N SER A 53 19.34 -4.17 -3.78
CA SER A 53 18.01 -4.17 -4.43
C SER A 53 17.69 -5.51 -5.10
N ARG A 54 18.70 -6.18 -5.70
CA ARG A 54 18.55 -7.50 -6.28
C ARG A 54 18.22 -8.55 -5.22
N THR A 55 18.97 -8.58 -4.13
CA THR A 55 18.71 -9.50 -3.01
C THR A 55 17.32 -9.27 -2.41
N ASP A 56 16.88 -8.03 -2.32
CA ASP A 56 15.56 -7.69 -1.80
C ASP A 56 14.45 -8.20 -2.74
N LEU A 57 14.61 -8.01 -4.04
CA LEU A 57 13.70 -8.52 -5.07
C LEU A 57 13.63 -10.05 -5.07
N GLU A 58 14.77 -10.75 -5.09
CA GLU A 58 14.84 -12.21 -5.06
C GLU A 58 14.16 -12.77 -3.80
N ARG A 59 14.40 -12.15 -2.66
CA ARG A 59 13.76 -12.53 -1.39
C ARG A 59 12.23 -12.30 -1.42
N ALA A 60 11.79 -11.21 -2.03
CA ALA A 60 10.37 -10.91 -2.16
C ALA A 60 9.66 -11.95 -3.04
N VAL A 61 10.27 -12.32 -4.18
CA VAL A 61 9.76 -13.35 -5.10
C VAL A 61 9.77 -14.72 -4.42
N ALA A 62 10.88 -15.14 -3.81
CA ALA A 62 10.99 -16.43 -3.13
C ALA A 62 9.92 -16.61 -2.05
N ARG A 63 9.68 -15.57 -1.24
CA ARG A 63 8.62 -15.59 -0.23
C ARG A 63 7.22 -15.68 -0.82
N ALA A 64 6.96 -14.99 -1.93
CA ALA A 64 5.66 -15.04 -2.58
C ALA A 64 5.36 -16.42 -3.17
N LEU A 65 6.39 -17.11 -3.67
CA LEU A 65 6.29 -18.43 -4.25
C LEU A 65 6.33 -19.56 -3.20
N GLY A 66 6.67 -19.26 -1.93
CA GLY A 66 6.90 -20.27 -0.91
C GLY A 66 8.05 -21.24 -1.30
N ALA A 67 9.00 -20.74 -2.08
CA ALA A 67 10.03 -21.54 -2.71
C ALA A 67 11.44 -21.29 -2.13
N ALA A 68 12.39 -22.13 -2.49
CA ALA A 68 13.81 -21.91 -2.27
C ALA A 68 14.27 -20.58 -2.93
N PRO A 69 15.47 -20.06 -2.60
CA PRO A 69 16.01 -18.85 -3.21
C PRO A 69 15.91 -18.91 -4.74
N VAL A 70 15.30 -17.87 -5.31
CA VAL A 70 15.14 -17.70 -6.76
C VAL A 70 16.26 -16.78 -7.23
N ARG A 71 16.96 -17.15 -8.28
CA ARG A 71 17.91 -16.26 -8.96
C ARG A 71 17.20 -15.54 -10.10
N LEU A 72 17.32 -14.25 -10.12
CA LEU A 72 16.77 -13.39 -11.16
C LEU A 72 17.87 -12.84 -12.06
N ALA A 73 17.51 -12.45 -13.27
CA ALA A 73 18.41 -11.75 -14.16
C ALA A 73 18.82 -10.40 -13.55
N ASP A 74 20.04 -9.95 -13.85
CA ASP A 74 20.60 -8.72 -13.29
C ASP A 74 19.81 -7.46 -13.65
N ASP A 75 19.13 -7.50 -14.78
CA ASP A 75 18.30 -6.44 -15.35
C ASP A 75 16.80 -6.63 -15.08
N ALA A 76 16.42 -7.60 -14.24
CA ALA A 76 15.01 -7.85 -13.92
C ALA A 76 14.31 -6.57 -13.45
N LEU A 77 13.16 -6.26 -14.07
CA LEU A 77 12.34 -5.06 -13.77
C LEU A 77 13.05 -3.71 -14.02
N THR A 78 14.11 -3.68 -14.83
CA THR A 78 14.79 -2.43 -15.20
C THR A 78 14.22 -1.81 -16.48
N HIS A 79 13.65 -2.62 -17.36
CA HIS A 79 13.10 -2.22 -18.65
C HIS A 79 11.58 -2.36 -18.73
N ASP A 80 11.04 -3.33 -17.99
CA ASP A 80 9.60 -3.60 -17.91
C ASP A 80 9.16 -3.64 -16.44
N SER A 81 7.90 -3.31 -16.21
CA SER A 81 7.26 -3.41 -14.90
C SER A 81 6.78 -4.82 -14.56
N GLN A 82 6.85 -5.75 -15.52
CA GLN A 82 6.41 -7.15 -15.36
C GLN A 82 7.59 -8.10 -15.24
N LEU A 83 7.43 -9.08 -14.34
CA LEU A 83 8.35 -10.20 -14.19
C LEU A 83 7.54 -11.49 -14.23
N ILE A 84 7.90 -12.40 -15.12
CA ILE A 84 7.24 -13.69 -15.27
C ILE A 84 8.20 -14.77 -14.80
N ILE A 85 7.80 -15.55 -13.82
CA ILE A 85 8.54 -16.70 -13.31
C ILE A 85 7.87 -17.96 -13.79
N ALA A 86 8.52 -18.65 -14.73
CA ALA A 86 8.13 -19.97 -15.18
C ALA A 86 8.91 -21.04 -14.37
N ARG A 87 8.27 -22.16 -14.05
CA ARG A 87 9.00 -23.29 -13.47
C ARG A 87 9.87 -23.92 -14.54
N ALA A 88 11.17 -24.00 -14.25
CA ALA A 88 12.05 -24.81 -15.08
C ALA A 88 11.64 -26.28 -14.95
N GLN A 89 11.49 -26.96 -16.08
CA GLN A 89 11.33 -28.43 -16.06
C GLN A 89 12.62 -29.07 -15.55
N ALA A 90 12.49 -29.88 -14.50
CA ALA A 90 13.60 -30.75 -14.09
C ALA A 90 13.88 -31.73 -15.23
N ARG A 91 15.14 -31.81 -15.63
CA ARG A 91 15.61 -32.72 -16.69
C ARG A 91 16.49 -33.78 -16.06
N ASP A 92 16.46 -34.99 -16.62
CA ASP A 92 17.39 -36.05 -16.25
C ASP A 92 18.80 -35.81 -16.83
N ALA A 93 19.74 -36.74 -16.55
CA ALA A 93 21.11 -36.66 -17.05
C ALA A 93 21.21 -36.73 -18.61
N HIS A 94 20.15 -37.16 -19.29
CA HIS A 94 20.03 -37.23 -20.73
C HIS A 94 19.27 -36.01 -21.33
N GLY A 95 18.88 -35.03 -20.47
CA GLY A 95 18.16 -33.84 -20.89
C GLY A 95 16.68 -34.06 -21.13
N LEU A 96 16.11 -35.22 -20.79
CA LEU A 96 14.70 -35.51 -20.91
C LEU A 96 13.92 -34.94 -19.71
N PRO A 97 12.72 -34.39 -19.92
CA PRO A 97 11.90 -33.88 -18.82
C PRO A 97 11.52 -34.99 -17.86
N LEU A 98 11.85 -34.84 -16.57
CA LEU A 98 11.55 -35.82 -15.51
C LEU A 98 10.04 -35.85 -15.16
N ASN A 99 9.35 -34.78 -15.35
CA ASN A 99 7.91 -34.69 -15.13
C ASN A 99 7.24 -34.41 -16.47
N GLY A 100 6.19 -35.18 -16.80
CA GLY A 100 5.45 -35.02 -18.01
C GLY A 100 4.95 -33.56 -18.23
N ARG A 101 3.93 -33.36 -19.03
CA ARG A 101 3.43 -32.05 -19.52
C ARG A 101 2.92 -31.05 -18.46
N GLU A 102 2.98 -31.35 -17.17
CA GLU A 102 2.55 -30.41 -16.14
C GLU A 102 3.61 -29.32 -15.88
N LEU A 103 3.63 -28.39 -16.80
CA LEU A 103 4.22 -27.08 -16.55
C LEU A 103 3.25 -26.33 -15.62
N GLY A 104 3.62 -26.17 -14.36
CA GLY A 104 2.89 -25.30 -13.45
C GLY A 104 2.68 -23.92 -14.09
N ARG A 105 1.54 -23.27 -13.85
CA ARG A 105 1.24 -21.95 -14.41
C ARG A 105 2.36 -20.96 -14.10
N PRO A 106 2.79 -20.15 -15.06
CA PRO A 106 3.73 -19.05 -14.79
C PRO A 106 3.17 -18.15 -13.69
N GLN A 107 4.05 -17.60 -12.88
CA GLN A 107 3.69 -16.65 -11.84
C GLN A 107 4.08 -15.25 -12.30
N HIS A 108 3.15 -14.31 -12.21
CA HIS A 108 3.34 -12.95 -12.69
C HIS A 108 3.53 -12.01 -11.51
N PHE A 109 4.54 -11.18 -11.62
CA PHE A 109 4.81 -10.10 -10.68
C PHE A 109 4.78 -8.77 -11.42
N ARG A 110 4.34 -7.72 -10.72
CA ARG A 110 4.35 -6.36 -11.25
C ARG A 110 4.98 -5.42 -10.25
N LEU A 111 5.95 -4.64 -10.72
CA LEU A 111 6.52 -3.56 -9.92
C LEU A 111 5.63 -2.33 -10.03
N LEU A 112 5.24 -1.79 -8.88
CA LEU A 112 4.41 -0.61 -8.76
C LEU A 112 5.14 0.43 -7.91
N ARG A 113 4.96 1.70 -8.24
CA ARG A 113 5.35 2.82 -7.39
C ARG A 113 4.11 3.45 -6.77
N ARG A 114 4.16 3.64 -5.44
CA ARG A 114 3.16 4.39 -4.68
C ARG A 114 3.88 5.49 -3.90
N GLY A 115 3.73 6.74 -4.32
CA GLY A 115 4.53 7.84 -3.76
C GLY A 115 6.02 7.60 -3.98
N SER A 116 6.80 7.48 -2.91
CA SER A 116 8.24 7.18 -2.95
C SER A 116 8.56 5.68 -2.83
N GLN A 117 7.57 4.82 -2.56
CA GLN A 117 7.81 3.39 -2.30
C GLN A 117 7.70 2.55 -3.56
N CYS A 118 8.62 1.60 -3.70
CA CYS A 118 8.58 0.54 -4.70
C CYS A 118 7.90 -0.69 -4.09
N THR A 119 6.88 -1.22 -4.75
CA THR A 119 6.09 -2.34 -4.25
C THR A 119 5.99 -3.42 -5.32
N LEU A 120 6.34 -4.64 -4.98
CA LEU A 120 6.16 -5.81 -5.83
C LEU A 120 4.79 -6.43 -5.56
N LEU A 121 3.95 -6.51 -6.57
CA LEU A 121 2.65 -7.17 -6.55
C LEU A 121 2.76 -8.55 -7.17
N HIS A 122 2.34 -9.59 -6.47
CA HIS A 122 2.13 -10.93 -7.01
C HIS A 122 0.70 -10.98 -7.57
N VAL A 123 0.58 -11.07 -8.89
CA VAL A 123 -0.70 -10.87 -9.59
C VAL A 123 -1.72 -11.93 -9.22
N GLU A 124 -1.31 -13.21 -9.14
CA GLU A 124 -2.19 -14.35 -8.89
C GLU A 124 -2.81 -14.32 -7.49
N THR A 125 -2.08 -13.79 -6.50
CA THR A 125 -2.56 -13.76 -5.10
C THR A 125 -3.03 -12.38 -4.66
N GLY A 126 -2.78 -11.33 -5.44
CA GLY A 126 -3.04 -9.95 -5.06
C GLY A 126 -2.17 -9.43 -3.90
N ARG A 127 -1.22 -10.23 -3.41
CA ARG A 127 -0.35 -9.83 -2.31
C ARG A 127 0.74 -8.89 -2.81
N SER A 128 1.00 -7.84 -2.04
CA SER A 128 2.04 -6.87 -2.35
C SER A 128 3.08 -6.79 -1.25
N ARG A 129 4.32 -6.47 -1.62
CA ARG A 129 5.45 -6.30 -0.70
C ARG A 129 6.28 -5.09 -1.09
N VAL A 130 6.59 -4.25 -0.11
CA VAL A 130 7.50 -3.12 -0.28
C VAL A 130 8.93 -3.64 -0.41
N LEU A 131 9.66 -3.08 -1.37
CA LEU A 131 11.09 -3.30 -1.59
C LEU A 131 11.87 -2.17 -0.93
N ALA A 132 12.51 -2.46 0.21
CA ALA A 132 13.13 -1.45 1.07
C ALA A 132 14.42 -0.85 0.49
N HIS A 133 15.16 -1.65 -0.28
CA HIS A 133 16.47 -1.26 -0.84
C HIS A 133 16.41 -0.98 -2.34
N THR A 134 15.22 -0.70 -2.87
CA THR A 134 15.00 -0.53 -4.31
C THR A 134 14.52 0.88 -4.61
N THR A 135 15.18 1.53 -5.57
CA THR A 135 14.73 2.78 -6.17
C THR A 135 13.99 2.49 -7.47
N CYS A 136 12.84 3.11 -7.68
CA CYS A 136 12.07 2.91 -8.90
C CYS A 136 11.47 4.23 -9.40
N ARG A 137 11.22 4.28 -10.70
CA ARG A 137 10.48 5.37 -11.35
C ARG A 137 9.23 4.84 -12.02
N VAL A 138 8.23 5.67 -12.12
CA VAL A 138 7.01 5.34 -12.87
C VAL A 138 7.38 5.13 -14.35
N LEU A 139 6.82 4.07 -14.91
CA LEU A 139 6.93 3.82 -16.36
C LEU A 139 5.93 4.75 -17.07
N PRO A 140 6.36 5.56 -18.06
CA PRO A 140 5.43 6.38 -18.81
C PRO A 140 4.35 5.52 -19.47
N SER A 141 3.09 5.97 -19.37
CA SER A 141 1.96 5.30 -20.02
C SER A 141 2.16 5.30 -21.53
N GLY A 142 2.48 4.16 -22.12
CA GLY A 142 2.76 4.03 -23.55
C GLY A 142 3.63 2.85 -23.94
N HIS A 143 4.24 2.16 -22.97
CA HIS A 143 5.08 0.99 -23.21
C HIS A 143 4.35 -0.32 -22.86
N THR A 144 3.18 -0.52 -23.43
CA THR A 144 2.58 -1.87 -23.48
C THR A 144 3.03 -2.50 -24.80
N ARG A 145 4.00 -3.40 -24.74
CA ARG A 145 4.25 -4.36 -25.81
C ARG A 145 3.40 -5.58 -25.63
#